data_1a1d7dd1213d888ceece7b6fce18854b
#
_entry.id   1a1d7dd1213d888ceece7b6fce18854b
#
_cell.length_a   1.000
_cell.length_b   1.000
_cell.length_c   1.000
_cell.angle_alpha   90.00
_cell.angle_beta   90.00
_cell.angle_gamma   90.00
#
_symmetry.space_group_name_H-M   'P 1'
#
loop_
_entity.id
_entity.type
_entity.pdbx_description
1 polymer ?
#
loop_
_entity_poly.entity_id
_entity_poly.type
_entity_poly.pdbx_seq_one_letter_code
_entity_poly.pdbx_strand_id
1 'polypeptide(L)' 'MKDLAKKLGANIRAKRKEKGLAQDKFAELADLDRSYVGRIERGETNITVDKLYILTQVLGCHARDLLP' A
#
# COMPACT_ATOMS: atom_id res chain seq x y z
N MET A 1 16.37 9.29 0.64
CA MET A 1 16.05 8.05 1.36
C MET A 1 15.48 7.03 0.38
N LYS A 2 16.38 6.42 -0.34
CA LYS A 2 16.03 5.52 -1.45
C LYS A 2 15.20 4.32 -0.99
N ASP A 3 15.44 3.83 0.22
CA ASP A 3 14.80 2.60 0.67
C ASP A 3 13.45 2.79 1.32
N LEU A 4 13.06 4.04 1.57
CA LEU A 4 11.80 4.31 2.28
C LEU A 4 10.59 3.81 1.49
N ALA A 5 10.54 4.12 0.21
CA ALA A 5 9.44 3.69 -0.64
C ALA A 5 9.37 2.16 -0.73
N LYS A 6 10.52 1.50 -0.82
CA LYS A 6 10.57 0.04 -0.87
C LYS A 6 10.11 -0.59 0.43
N LYS A 7 10.54 -0.05 1.56
CA LYS A 7 10.13 -0.56 2.87
C LYS A 7 8.65 -0.35 3.11
N LEU A 8 8.15 0.84 2.78
CA LEU A 8 6.74 1.13 2.89
C LEU A 8 5.91 0.21 1.99
N GLY A 9 6.34 0.05 0.75
CA GLY A 9 5.66 -0.82 -0.21
C GLY A 9 5.62 -2.26 0.27
N ALA A 10 6.72 -2.76 0.82
CA ALA A 10 6.79 -4.12 1.38
C ALA A 10 5.83 -4.28 2.55
N ASN A 11 5.74 -3.27 3.41
CA ASN A 11 4.82 -3.29 4.55
C ASN A 11 3.37 -3.29 4.10
N ILE A 12 3.04 -2.50 3.08
CA ILE A 12 1.70 -2.46 2.50
C ILE A 12 1.35 -3.84 1.93
N ARG A 13 2.26 -4.43 1.17
CA ARG A 13 2.03 -5.75 0.58
C ARG A 13 1.83 -6.82 1.65
N ALA A 14 2.65 -6.81 2.70
CA ALA A 14 2.53 -7.77 3.80
C ALA A 14 1.17 -7.64 4.50
N LYS A 15 0.74 -6.42 4.77
CA LYS A 15 -0.55 -6.18 5.41
C LYS A 15 -1.71 -6.61 4.50
N ARG A 16 -1.59 -6.34 3.19
CA ARG A 16 -2.59 -6.78 2.23
C ARG A 16 -2.74 -8.29 2.23
N LYS A 17 -1.63 -9.01 2.20
CA LYS A 17 -1.65 -10.48 2.24
C LYS A 17 -2.20 -11.00 3.55
N GLU A 18 -1.86 -10.35 4.65
CA GLU A 18 -2.39 -10.69 5.97
C GLU A 18 -3.92 -10.60 5.99
N LYS A 19 -4.47 -9.63 5.27
CA LYS A 19 -5.93 -9.45 5.17
C LYS A 19 -6.57 -10.37 4.13
N GLY A 20 -5.78 -11.16 3.42
CA GLY A 20 -6.29 -12.09 2.42
C GLY A 20 -6.75 -11.42 1.14
N LEU A 21 -6.26 -10.23 0.85
CA LEU A 21 -6.68 -9.47 -0.34
C LEU A 21 -5.70 -9.71 -1.50
N ALA A 22 -6.24 -10.04 -2.67
CA ALA A 22 -5.47 -10.01 -3.90
C ALA A 22 -5.20 -8.56 -4.29
N GLN A 23 -4.17 -8.33 -5.08
CA GLN A 23 -3.77 -6.97 -5.44
C GLN A 23 -4.87 -6.22 -6.21
N ASP A 24 -5.55 -6.90 -7.13
CA ASP A 24 -6.64 -6.29 -7.89
C ASP A 24 -7.84 -5.93 -7.00
N LYS A 25 -8.17 -6.79 -6.05
CA LYS A 25 -9.25 -6.50 -5.10
C LYS A 25 -8.90 -5.32 -4.20
N PHE A 26 -7.66 -5.28 -3.75
CA PHE A 26 -7.17 -4.17 -2.93
C PHE A 26 -7.27 -2.84 -3.68
N ALA A 27 -6.82 -2.83 -4.93
CA ALA A 27 -6.91 -1.64 -5.78
C ALA A 27 -8.37 -1.21 -5.99
N GLU A 28 -9.25 -2.17 -6.25
CA GLU A 28 -10.67 -1.90 -6.42
C GLU A 28 -11.28 -1.25 -5.17
N LEU A 29 -10.99 -1.79 -3.99
CA LEU A 29 -11.52 -1.26 -2.74
C LEU A 29 -10.96 0.13 -2.42
N ALA A 30 -9.76 0.41 -2.85
CA ALA A 30 -9.12 1.71 -2.67
C ALA A 30 -9.47 2.70 -3.77
N ASP A 31 -10.19 2.26 -4.79
CA ASP A 31 -10.51 3.06 -5.99
C ASP A 31 -9.23 3.58 -6.65
N LEU A 32 -8.24 2.70 -6.76
CA LEU A 32 -6.96 2.99 -7.40
C LEU A 32 -6.72 2.01 -8.53
N ASP A 33 -5.90 2.43 -9.49
CA ASP A 33 -5.47 1.56 -10.58
C ASP A 33 -4.58 0.45 -10.03
N ARG A 34 -4.82 -0.78 -10.46
CA ARG A 34 -4.03 -1.94 -10.03
C ARG A 34 -2.54 -1.76 -10.33
N SER A 35 -2.22 -1.20 -11.49
CA SER A 35 -0.82 -1.00 -11.85
C SER A 35 -0.13 -0.01 -10.92
N TYR A 36 -0.87 0.99 -10.46
CA TYR A 36 -0.37 1.96 -9.50
C TYR A 36 -0.09 1.28 -8.14
N VAL A 37 -1.04 0.47 -7.67
CA VAL A 37 -0.86 -0.30 -6.43
C VAL A 37 0.36 -1.21 -6.54
N GLY A 38 0.54 -1.86 -7.68
CA GLY A 38 1.71 -2.70 -7.91
C GLY A 38 3.02 -1.92 -7.80
N ARG A 39 3.06 -0.71 -8.36
CA ARG A 39 4.25 0.12 -8.28
C ARG A 39 4.53 0.58 -6.85
N ILE A 40 3.47 0.89 -6.09
CA ILE A 40 3.63 1.23 -4.68
C ILE A 40 4.26 0.06 -3.92
N GLU A 41 3.74 -1.14 -4.12
CA GLU A 41 4.21 -2.31 -3.39
C GLU A 41 5.64 -2.68 -3.74
N ARG A 42 6.07 -2.39 -4.97
CA ARG A 42 7.47 -2.64 -5.39
C ARG A 42 8.41 -1.50 -5.03
N GLY A 43 7.88 -0.41 -4.47
CA GLY A 43 8.71 0.73 -4.12
C GLY A 43 9.16 1.55 -5.31
N GLU A 44 8.42 1.47 -6.42
CA GLU A 44 8.77 2.16 -7.67
C GLU A 44 8.18 3.56 -7.77
N THR A 45 7.35 3.94 -6.82
CA THR A 45 6.76 5.27 -6.80
C THR A 45 6.59 5.73 -5.35
N ASN A 46 6.64 7.03 -5.15
CA ASN A 46 6.35 7.62 -3.85
C ASN A 46 4.85 7.77 -3.72
N ILE A 47 4.33 7.33 -2.57
CA ILE A 47 2.91 7.45 -2.29
C ILE A 47 2.65 8.80 -1.63
N THR A 48 1.55 9.46 -2.00
CA THR A 48 1.12 10.66 -1.31
C THR A 48 0.48 10.29 0.02
N VAL A 49 0.41 11.26 0.93
CA VAL A 49 -0.24 11.06 2.23
C VAL A 49 -1.71 10.68 2.03
N ASP A 50 -2.40 11.33 1.09
CA ASP A 50 -3.79 11.00 0.79
C ASP A 50 -3.97 9.54 0.40
N LYS A 51 -3.11 9.05 -0.50
CA LYS A 51 -3.20 7.66 -0.94
C LYS A 51 -2.87 6.70 0.19
N LEU A 52 -1.88 7.06 1.01
CA LEU A 52 -1.52 6.23 2.16
C LEU A 52 -2.72 6.04 3.09
N TYR A 53 -3.43 7.12 3.41
CA TYR A 53 -4.59 7.03 4.28
C TYR A 53 -5.73 6.24 3.65
N ILE A 54 -5.93 6.34 2.34
CA ILE A 54 -6.92 5.51 1.64
C ILE A 54 -6.58 4.03 1.83
N LEU A 55 -5.31 3.67 1.65
CA LEU A 55 -4.88 2.28 1.79
C LEU A 55 -5.03 1.79 3.23
N THR A 56 -4.73 2.63 4.23
CA THR A 56 -4.91 2.24 5.63
C THR A 56 -6.35 1.94 5.96
N GLN A 57 -7.29 2.69 5.39
CA GLN A 57 -8.70 2.44 5.62
C GLN A 57 -9.14 1.09 5.05
N VAL A 58 -8.68 0.77 3.86
CA VAL A 58 -8.99 -0.53 3.24
C VAL A 58 -8.38 -1.66 4.06
N LEU A 59 -7.17 -1.47 4.56
CA LEU A 59 -6.45 -2.49 5.34
C LEU A 59 -6.89 -2.56 6.80
N GLY A 60 -7.66 -1.59 7.27
CA GLY A 60 -8.13 -1.56 8.65
C GLY A 60 -7.00 -1.39 9.65
N CYS A 61 -5.99 -0.59 9.31
CA CYS A 61 -4.84 -0.36 10.19
C CYS A 61 -4.53 1.14 10.26
N HIS A 62 -3.54 1.49 11.05
CA HIS A 62 -3.06 2.87 11.15
C HIS A 62 -1.87 3.07 10.23
N ALA A 63 -1.65 4.32 9.80
CA ALA A 63 -0.50 4.62 8.94
C ALA A 63 0.81 4.21 9.60
N ARG A 64 0.93 4.36 10.92
CA ARG A 64 2.13 3.98 11.67
C ARG A 64 2.45 2.48 11.53
N ASP A 65 1.43 1.67 11.29
CA ASP A 65 1.63 0.22 11.12
C ASP A 65 2.29 -0.11 9.80
N LEU A 66 2.25 0.79 8.84
CA LEU A 66 2.84 0.62 7.52
C LEU A 66 4.18 1.33 7.38
N LEU A 67 4.41 2.39 8.14
CA LEU A 67 5.64 3.18 8.05
C LEU A 67 6.81 2.38 8.63
N PRO A 68 7.96 2.42 7.95
CA PRO A 68 9.14 1.71 8.44
C PRO A 68 9.71 2.33 9.70
#